data_bb4f9a79d55484d9f9dae446978ffa06
#
_entry.id   bb4f9a79d55484d9f9dae446978ffa06
#
_cell.length_a   1.000
_cell.length_b   1.000
_cell.length_c   1.000
_cell.angle_alpha   90.00
_cell.angle_beta   90.00
_cell.angle_gamma   90.00
#
_symmetry.space_group_name_H-M   'P 1'
#
loop_
_entity.id
_entity.type
_entity.pdbx_description
1 polymer ?
#
loop_
_entity_poly.entity_id
_entity_poly.type
_entity_poly.pdbx_seq_one_letter_code
_entity_poly.pdbx_strand_id
1 'polypeptide(L)'
;AIEVVSIVFMLIAGCNFVTHYVVLSGRSLRPYATDPEAGMFLLVTLGSVVGIAIFLDVHEVYPTFSEALRFSAFNVVSIATTTGFANTDYALWPFFAPLWMLFLSSFATSAGSTGGGIKMIRAIVLYKQVYRELARAMHPNAVHPVKVGNEVVPPNILFAVLAFGFMYMVCIASMTLILSFSGLEIITAFTAVVASINNT
;
A
#
# COMPACT_ATOMS: atom_id res chain seq x y z
N ALA A 1 -17.19 7.12 17.48
CA ALA A 1 -17.41 8.21 16.51
C ALA A 1 -16.09 8.75 15.94
N ILE A 2 -15.10 9.09 16.78
CA ILE A 2 -13.80 9.68 16.34
C ILE A 2 -13.05 8.75 15.40
N GLU A 3 -12.95 7.45 15.72
CA GLU A 3 -12.25 6.47 14.87
C GLU A 3 -12.80 6.40 13.44
N VAL A 4 -14.15 6.40 13.31
CA VAL A 4 -14.80 6.35 11.99
C VAL A 4 -14.48 7.61 11.18
N VAL A 5 -14.53 8.78 11.82
CA VAL A 5 -14.16 10.04 11.18
C VAL A 5 -12.70 10.00 10.73
N SER A 6 -11.79 9.54 11.59
CA SER A 6 -10.37 9.42 11.26
C SER A 6 -10.16 8.46 10.07
N ILE A 7 -10.80 7.28 10.06
CA ILE A 7 -10.72 6.32 8.95
C ILE A 7 -11.13 6.98 7.63
N VAL A 8 -12.25 7.71 7.63
CA VAL A 8 -12.75 8.38 6.41
C VAL A 8 -11.72 9.41 5.90
N PHE A 9 -11.18 10.24 6.79
CA PHE A 9 -10.19 11.25 6.38
C PHE A 9 -8.86 10.62 5.95
N MET A 10 -8.41 9.55 6.61
CA MET A 10 -7.23 8.78 6.19
C MET A 10 -7.40 8.18 4.79
N LEU A 11 -8.57 7.60 4.48
CA LEU A 11 -8.87 7.09 3.14
C LEU A 11 -8.91 8.20 2.09
N ILE A 12 -9.48 9.36 2.41
CA ILE A 12 -9.47 10.53 1.54
C ILE A 12 -8.03 10.98 1.28
N ALA A 13 -7.20 11.10 2.33
CA ALA A 13 -5.81 11.51 2.22
C ALA A 13 -4.94 10.52 1.42
N GLY A 14 -5.27 9.21 1.43
CA GLY A 14 -4.60 8.18 0.66
C GLY A 14 -4.92 8.17 -0.85
N CYS A 15 -5.98 8.86 -1.27
CA CYS A 15 -6.35 9.03 -2.68
C CYS A 15 -5.60 10.21 -3.33
N ASN A 16 -5.58 10.23 -4.66
CA ASN A 16 -4.95 11.29 -5.45
C ASN A 16 -5.71 12.62 -5.28
N PHE A 17 -5.02 13.69 -4.89
CA PHE A 17 -5.62 15.03 -4.72
C PHE A 17 -6.10 15.65 -6.05
N VAL A 18 -5.50 15.30 -7.18
CA VAL A 18 -5.98 15.74 -8.50
C VAL A 18 -7.36 15.17 -8.75
N THR A 19 -7.60 13.89 -8.42
CA THR A 19 -8.92 13.26 -8.54
C THR A 19 -9.95 13.97 -7.65
N HIS A 20 -9.59 14.34 -6.41
CA HIS A 20 -10.45 15.14 -5.54
C HIS A 20 -10.80 16.49 -6.16
N TYR A 21 -9.81 17.20 -6.70
CA TYR A 21 -10.02 18.49 -7.35
C TYR A 21 -10.99 18.39 -8.55
N VAL A 22 -10.80 17.40 -9.40
CA VAL A 22 -11.68 17.17 -10.57
C VAL A 22 -13.12 16.85 -10.14
N VAL A 23 -13.29 16.04 -9.10
CA VAL A 23 -14.61 15.69 -8.53
C VAL A 23 -15.30 16.92 -7.97
N LEU A 24 -14.60 17.73 -7.18
CA LEU A 24 -15.16 18.94 -6.55
C LEU A 24 -15.50 20.00 -7.61
N SER A 25 -14.62 20.21 -8.58
CA SER A 25 -14.83 21.20 -9.66
C SER A 25 -15.93 20.76 -10.63
N GLY A 26 -15.99 19.49 -10.99
CA GLY A 26 -16.96 18.91 -11.91
C GLY A 26 -18.28 18.48 -11.27
N ARG A 27 -18.39 18.55 -9.92
CA ARG A 27 -19.54 18.09 -9.13
C ARG A 27 -20.03 16.68 -9.53
N SER A 28 -19.12 15.79 -9.89
CA SER A 28 -19.40 14.44 -10.34
C SER A 28 -18.45 13.46 -9.67
N LEU A 29 -18.96 12.32 -9.16
CA LEU A 29 -18.16 11.24 -8.58
C LEU A 29 -17.52 10.33 -9.64
N ARG A 30 -17.84 10.51 -10.91
CA ARG A 30 -17.35 9.68 -12.01
C ARG A 30 -15.81 9.57 -12.08
N PRO A 31 -15.02 10.63 -11.80
CA PRO A 31 -13.55 10.53 -11.80
C PRO A 31 -13.00 9.48 -10.85
N TYR A 32 -13.61 9.26 -9.68
CA TYR A 32 -13.17 8.15 -8.78
C TYR A 32 -13.39 6.77 -9.39
N ALA A 33 -14.47 6.57 -10.13
CA ALA A 33 -14.75 5.29 -10.79
C ALA A 33 -13.87 5.03 -12.02
N THR A 34 -13.32 6.09 -12.63
CA THR A 34 -12.43 5.98 -13.78
C THR A 34 -10.94 5.99 -13.42
N ASP A 35 -10.61 6.40 -12.20
CA ASP A 35 -9.24 6.40 -11.68
C ASP A 35 -8.82 4.96 -11.29
N PRO A 36 -7.86 4.34 -12.00
CA PRO A 36 -7.43 2.98 -11.71
C PRO A 36 -6.71 2.85 -10.37
N GLU A 37 -6.09 3.93 -9.86
CA GLU A 37 -5.43 3.92 -8.57
C GLU A 37 -6.44 3.94 -7.42
N ALA A 38 -7.45 4.82 -7.46
CA ALA A 38 -8.44 4.97 -6.40
C ALA A 38 -9.21 3.67 -6.15
N GLY A 39 -9.64 3.00 -7.24
CA GLY A 39 -10.34 1.72 -7.15
C GLY A 39 -9.45 0.62 -6.54
N MET A 40 -8.20 0.51 -6.99
CA MET A 40 -7.27 -0.51 -6.49
C MET A 40 -6.85 -0.22 -5.04
N PHE A 41 -6.59 1.05 -4.69
CA PHE A 41 -6.29 1.47 -3.33
C PHE A 41 -7.40 1.07 -2.35
N LEU A 42 -8.66 1.40 -2.67
CA LEU A 42 -9.80 1.06 -1.82
C LEU A 42 -9.98 -0.46 -1.73
N LEU A 43 -9.87 -1.18 -2.85
CA LEU A 43 -10.03 -2.63 -2.87
C LEU A 43 -8.96 -3.32 -2.01
N VAL A 44 -7.69 -2.94 -2.17
CA VAL A 44 -6.58 -3.53 -1.41
C VAL A 44 -6.69 -3.17 0.07
N THR A 45 -6.96 -1.91 0.40
CA THR A 45 -7.04 -1.46 1.79
C THR A 45 -8.25 -2.08 2.51
N LEU A 46 -9.45 -2.00 1.93
CA LEU A 46 -10.65 -2.56 2.54
C LEU A 46 -10.63 -4.09 2.57
N GLY A 47 -10.11 -4.72 1.51
CA GLY A 47 -9.87 -6.17 1.49
C GLY A 47 -8.92 -6.60 2.59
N SER A 48 -7.85 -5.83 2.85
CA SER A 48 -6.92 -6.09 3.94
C SER A 48 -7.54 -5.88 5.31
N VAL A 49 -8.39 -4.87 5.48
CA VAL A 49 -9.17 -4.68 6.72
C VAL A 49 -9.99 -5.92 7.05
N VAL A 50 -10.75 -6.42 6.07
CA VAL A 50 -11.58 -7.62 6.27
C VAL A 50 -10.69 -8.86 6.49
N GLY A 51 -9.63 -9.02 5.71
CA GLY A 51 -8.70 -10.14 5.84
C GLY A 51 -8.03 -10.20 7.21
N ILE A 52 -7.53 -9.06 7.71
CA ILE A 52 -6.94 -8.97 9.05
C ILE A 52 -8.00 -9.15 10.14
N ALA A 53 -9.22 -8.63 9.97
CA ALA A 53 -10.31 -8.84 10.93
C ALA A 53 -10.63 -10.33 11.09
N ILE A 54 -10.76 -11.07 9.97
CA ILE A 54 -10.98 -12.52 9.99
C ILE A 54 -9.78 -13.24 10.62
N PHE A 55 -8.56 -12.82 10.28
CA PHE A 55 -7.35 -13.41 10.84
C PHE A 55 -7.28 -13.25 12.37
N LEU A 56 -7.61 -12.08 12.90
CA LEU A 56 -7.64 -11.81 14.35
C LEU A 56 -8.77 -12.55 15.06
N ASP A 57 -9.91 -12.70 14.40
CA ASP A 57 -11.05 -13.47 14.94
C ASP A 57 -10.74 -14.96 15.04
N VAL A 58 -10.13 -15.55 14.00
CA VAL A 58 -9.68 -16.97 14.00
C VAL A 58 -8.62 -17.25 15.07
N HIS A 59 -7.78 -16.26 15.39
CA HIS A 59 -6.77 -16.39 16.46
C HIS A 59 -7.29 -15.96 17.84
N GLU A 60 -8.61 -15.71 17.97
CA GLU A 60 -9.26 -15.35 19.25
C GLU A 60 -8.59 -14.16 19.96
N VAL A 61 -8.02 -13.20 19.17
CA VAL A 61 -7.36 -12.00 19.72
C VAL A 61 -8.38 -11.06 20.38
N TYR A 62 -9.61 -11.05 19.86
CA TYR A 62 -10.72 -10.26 20.39
C TYR A 62 -11.94 -11.13 20.66
N PRO A 63 -12.76 -10.77 21.67
CA PRO A 63 -13.94 -11.55 22.06
C PRO A 63 -15.01 -11.63 20.97
N THR A 64 -15.08 -10.64 20.06
CA THR A 64 -16.10 -10.55 19.02
C THR A 64 -15.48 -10.10 17.68
N PHE A 65 -16.03 -10.62 16.59
CA PHE A 65 -15.64 -10.18 15.23
C PHE A 65 -15.83 -8.67 15.03
N SER A 66 -16.83 -8.06 15.67
CA SER A 66 -17.06 -6.60 15.60
C SER A 66 -15.90 -5.80 16.19
N GLU A 67 -15.30 -6.26 17.27
CA GLU A 67 -14.10 -5.64 17.85
C GLU A 67 -12.88 -5.87 16.97
N ALA A 68 -12.66 -7.10 16.49
CA ALA A 68 -11.60 -7.41 15.55
C ALA A 68 -11.67 -6.52 14.31
N LEU A 69 -12.87 -6.34 13.73
CA LEU A 69 -13.11 -5.47 12.58
C LEU A 69 -12.84 -3.98 12.89
N ARG A 70 -13.27 -3.50 14.07
CA ARG A 70 -13.06 -2.11 14.48
C ARG A 70 -11.57 -1.79 14.62
N PHE A 71 -10.82 -2.61 15.33
CA PHE A 71 -9.39 -2.40 15.54
C PHE A 71 -8.59 -2.62 14.26
N SER A 72 -8.93 -3.63 13.48
CA SER A 72 -8.32 -3.86 12.17
C SER A 72 -8.58 -2.69 11.22
N ALA A 73 -9.82 -2.19 11.12
CA ALA A 73 -10.17 -1.07 10.24
C ALA A 73 -9.33 0.18 10.55
N PHE A 74 -9.18 0.52 11.82
CA PHE A 74 -8.42 1.71 12.21
C PHE A 74 -6.93 1.55 11.91
N ASN A 75 -6.30 0.46 12.41
CA ASN A 75 -4.85 0.28 12.30
C ASN A 75 -4.40 -0.05 10.88
N VAL A 76 -5.13 -0.90 10.15
CA VAL A 76 -4.80 -1.21 8.75
C VAL A 76 -4.91 0.03 7.88
N VAL A 77 -5.97 0.84 8.00
CA VAL A 77 -6.11 2.06 7.21
C VAL A 77 -5.01 3.07 7.59
N SER A 78 -4.73 3.24 8.87
CA SER A 78 -3.70 4.17 9.36
C SER A 78 -2.31 3.82 8.80
N ILE A 79 -1.91 2.56 8.87
CA ILE A 79 -0.60 2.12 8.37
C ILE A 79 -0.58 2.10 6.83
N ALA A 80 -1.65 1.62 6.16
CA ALA A 80 -1.73 1.63 4.70
C ALA A 80 -1.65 3.03 4.10
N THR A 81 -2.21 4.04 4.79
CA THR A 81 -2.16 5.45 4.36
C THR A 81 -0.94 6.21 4.90
N THR A 82 -0.05 5.51 5.59
CA THR A 82 1.14 6.08 6.25
C THR A 82 0.84 7.24 7.20
N THR A 83 -0.30 7.16 7.91
CA THR A 83 -0.71 8.16 8.89
C THR A 83 -0.06 7.93 10.26
N GLY A 84 0.18 6.67 10.65
CA GLY A 84 0.87 6.30 11.88
C GLY A 84 0.04 6.40 13.16
N PHE A 85 -1.28 6.56 13.08
CA PHE A 85 -2.15 6.53 14.25
C PHE A 85 -2.42 5.09 14.68
N ALA A 86 -2.46 4.84 15.99
CA ALA A 86 -2.83 3.57 16.58
C ALA A 86 -3.90 3.76 17.66
N ASN A 87 -4.87 2.83 17.72
CA ASN A 87 -5.89 2.79 18.76
C ASN A 87 -5.77 1.54 19.64
N THR A 88 -4.80 0.68 19.35
CA THR A 88 -4.42 -0.51 20.13
C THR A 88 -2.94 -0.83 19.90
N ASP A 89 -2.35 -1.61 20.78
CA ASP A 89 -0.99 -2.14 20.59
C ASP A 89 -1.04 -3.35 19.64
N TYR A 90 -0.89 -3.08 18.34
CA TYR A 90 -0.87 -4.12 17.31
C TYR A 90 0.44 -4.95 17.30
N ALA A 91 1.45 -4.59 18.09
CA ALA A 91 2.64 -5.42 18.27
C ALA A 91 2.30 -6.72 19.01
N LEU A 92 1.19 -6.74 19.77
CA LEU A 92 0.66 -7.93 20.44
C LEU A 92 -0.14 -8.85 19.50
N TRP A 93 -0.44 -8.41 18.29
CA TRP A 93 -1.13 -9.24 17.30
C TRP A 93 -0.23 -10.35 16.77
N PRO A 94 -0.80 -11.46 16.27
CA PRO A 94 0.01 -12.48 15.60
C PRO A 94 0.86 -11.87 14.48
N PHE A 95 2.12 -12.25 14.40
CA PHE A 95 3.19 -11.60 13.61
C PHE A 95 2.81 -11.27 12.15
N PHE A 96 1.96 -12.07 11.54
CA PHE A 96 1.51 -11.84 10.16
C PHE A 96 0.79 -10.49 10.01
N ALA A 97 -0.05 -10.09 10.97
CA ALA A 97 -0.87 -8.88 10.84
C ALA A 97 -0.02 -7.60 10.81
N PRO A 98 0.91 -7.34 11.76
CA PRO A 98 1.82 -6.18 11.67
C PRO A 98 2.69 -6.19 10.41
N LEU A 99 3.19 -7.37 10.02
CA LEU A 99 4.02 -7.51 8.81
C LEU A 99 3.22 -7.17 7.54
N TRP A 100 1.98 -7.63 7.44
CA TRP A 100 1.10 -7.30 6.31
C TRP A 100 0.79 -5.80 6.24
N MET A 101 0.49 -5.17 7.39
CA MET A 101 0.26 -3.73 7.45
C MET A 101 1.50 -2.94 7.00
N LEU A 102 2.69 -3.34 7.45
CA LEU A 102 3.96 -2.73 7.02
C LEU A 102 4.18 -2.89 5.51
N PHE A 103 3.83 -4.05 4.95
CA PHE A 103 3.88 -4.28 3.51
C PHE A 103 2.91 -3.36 2.75
N LEU A 104 1.69 -3.17 3.24
CA LEU A 104 0.73 -2.23 2.67
C LEU A 104 1.24 -0.79 2.64
N SER A 105 1.93 -0.33 3.70
CA SER A 105 2.48 1.02 3.76
C SER A 105 3.42 1.34 2.61
N SER A 106 4.07 0.30 2.05
CA SER A 106 5.03 0.46 0.96
C SER A 106 4.39 0.86 -0.38
N PHE A 107 3.13 0.51 -0.65
CA PHE A 107 2.55 0.72 -1.97
C PHE A 107 1.06 1.09 -2.01
N ALA A 108 0.33 1.04 -0.89
CA ALA A 108 -1.12 1.15 -0.94
C ALA A 108 -1.62 2.51 -1.43
N THR A 109 -0.96 3.61 -1.08
CA THR A 109 -1.42 4.97 -1.39
C THR A 109 -1.27 5.33 -2.87
N SER A 110 -2.19 6.17 -3.36
CA SER A 110 -2.16 6.70 -4.73
C SER A 110 -1.03 7.71 -4.94
N ALA A 111 -0.56 7.86 -6.18
CA ALA A 111 0.32 8.99 -6.55
C ALA A 111 -0.40 10.32 -6.32
N GLY A 112 0.33 11.35 -5.88
CA GLY A 112 -0.27 12.65 -5.55
C GLY A 112 -1.16 12.63 -4.30
N SER A 113 -1.02 11.63 -3.42
CA SER A 113 -1.59 11.56 -2.07
C SER A 113 -0.55 11.96 -1.02
N THR A 114 -0.96 12.07 0.24
CA THR A 114 -0.07 12.39 1.38
C THR A 114 0.84 11.23 1.79
N GLY A 115 0.50 9.98 1.47
CA GLY A 115 1.24 8.81 1.91
C GLY A 115 2.63 8.67 1.30
N GLY A 116 3.50 7.90 1.95
CA GLY A 116 4.86 7.56 1.50
C GLY A 116 4.94 6.34 0.56
N GLY A 117 6.13 5.76 0.45
CA GLY A 117 6.38 4.50 -0.26
C GLY A 117 6.40 4.57 -1.78
N ILE A 118 6.30 3.40 -2.41
CA ILE A 118 6.41 3.20 -3.87
C ILE A 118 5.23 3.82 -4.64
N LYS A 119 4.05 3.91 -4.02
CA LYS A 119 2.76 4.32 -4.59
C LYS A 119 2.09 3.26 -5.47
N MET A 120 0.76 3.25 -5.44
CA MET A 120 -0.07 2.24 -6.11
C MET A 120 0.19 2.16 -7.62
N ILE A 121 0.32 3.30 -8.31
CA ILE A 121 0.55 3.30 -9.76
C ILE A 121 1.82 2.56 -10.16
N ARG A 122 2.91 2.78 -9.39
CA ARG A 122 4.19 2.09 -9.68
C ARG A 122 4.08 0.60 -9.39
N ALA A 123 3.40 0.22 -8.30
CA ALA A 123 3.13 -1.20 -8.00
C ALA A 123 2.32 -1.88 -9.11
N ILE A 124 1.28 -1.21 -9.64
CA ILE A 124 0.49 -1.71 -10.78
C ILE A 124 1.37 -1.89 -12.02
N VAL A 125 2.22 -0.91 -12.34
CA VAL A 125 3.13 -0.96 -13.50
C VAL A 125 4.14 -2.09 -13.33
N LEU A 126 4.75 -2.24 -12.14
CA LEU A 126 5.70 -3.33 -11.84
C LEU A 126 5.03 -4.69 -11.99
N TYR A 127 3.85 -4.89 -11.41
CA TYR A 127 3.10 -6.14 -11.52
C TYR A 127 2.79 -6.50 -12.98
N LYS A 128 2.29 -5.53 -13.75
CA LYS A 128 1.99 -5.75 -15.18
C LYS A 128 3.23 -6.00 -16.01
N GLN A 129 4.37 -5.39 -15.66
CA GLN A 129 5.64 -5.64 -16.30
C GLN A 129 6.13 -7.07 -16.04
N VAL A 130 6.06 -7.54 -14.79
CA VAL A 130 6.41 -8.94 -14.47
C VAL A 130 5.53 -9.90 -15.25
N TYR A 131 4.21 -9.67 -15.29
CA TYR A 131 3.28 -10.48 -16.07
C TYR A 131 3.62 -10.48 -17.56
N ARG A 132 3.99 -9.32 -18.13
CA ARG A 132 4.42 -9.21 -19.52
C ARG A 132 5.68 -10.04 -19.80
N GLU A 133 6.68 -9.99 -18.93
CA GLU A 133 7.91 -10.77 -19.14
C GLU A 133 7.64 -12.29 -19.02
N LEU A 134 6.78 -12.70 -18.08
CA LEU A 134 6.35 -14.11 -18.00
C LEU A 134 5.61 -14.56 -19.27
N ALA A 135 4.69 -13.73 -19.77
CA ALA A 135 3.97 -14.02 -21.02
C ALA A 135 4.91 -14.12 -22.23
N ARG A 136 5.93 -13.23 -22.31
CA ARG A 136 6.96 -13.27 -23.37
C ARG A 136 7.86 -14.49 -23.28
N ALA A 137 8.14 -14.98 -22.06
CA ALA A 137 8.90 -16.22 -21.90
C ALA A 137 8.18 -17.43 -22.49
N MET A 138 6.83 -17.44 -22.43
CA MET A 138 6.01 -18.51 -23.04
C MET A 138 5.72 -18.26 -24.53
N HIS A 139 5.54 -17.01 -24.93
CA HIS A 139 5.19 -16.62 -26.30
C HIS A 139 6.07 -15.44 -26.78
N PRO A 140 7.32 -15.72 -27.26
CA PRO A 140 8.31 -14.67 -27.56
C PRO A 140 7.87 -13.64 -28.60
N ASN A 141 7.02 -14.05 -29.54
CA ASN A 141 6.52 -13.20 -30.65
C ASN A 141 5.26 -12.40 -30.29
N ALA A 142 4.69 -12.61 -29.09
CA ALA A 142 3.48 -11.90 -28.68
C ALA A 142 3.80 -10.49 -28.19
N VAL A 143 3.08 -9.48 -28.72
CA VAL A 143 3.21 -8.08 -28.31
C VAL A 143 2.21 -7.79 -27.20
N HIS A 144 2.69 -7.69 -25.96
CA HIS A 144 1.89 -7.35 -24.78
C HIS A 144 2.31 -5.97 -24.25
N PRO A 145 1.61 -4.87 -24.64
CA PRO A 145 1.90 -3.55 -24.08
C PRO A 145 1.44 -3.46 -22.62
N VAL A 146 2.24 -2.85 -21.76
CA VAL A 146 1.83 -2.50 -20.40
C VAL A 146 0.86 -1.32 -20.48
N LYS A 147 -0.37 -1.48 -19.97
CA LYS A 147 -1.41 -0.45 -19.97
C LYS A 147 -1.85 -0.14 -18.55
N VAL A 148 -2.09 1.15 -18.27
CA VAL A 148 -2.75 1.61 -17.04
C VAL A 148 -4.01 2.37 -17.46
N GLY A 149 -5.16 1.90 -17.00
CA GLY A 149 -6.43 2.32 -17.61
C GLY A 149 -6.44 1.99 -19.10
N ASN A 150 -6.69 3.00 -19.93
CA ASN A 150 -6.69 2.88 -21.40
C ASN A 150 -5.37 3.30 -22.06
N GLU A 151 -4.40 3.79 -21.30
CA GLU A 151 -3.15 4.32 -21.83
C GLU A 151 -2.02 3.29 -21.80
N VAL A 152 -1.20 3.28 -22.85
CA VAL A 152 0.01 2.45 -22.92
C VAL A 152 1.14 3.17 -22.22
N VAL A 153 1.78 2.50 -21.27
CA VAL A 153 2.96 3.03 -20.56
C VAL A 153 4.17 3.01 -21.49
N PRO A 154 4.76 4.17 -21.80
CA PRO A 154 5.92 4.23 -22.66
C PRO A 154 7.17 3.63 -21.98
N PRO A 155 8.12 3.07 -22.77
CA PRO A 155 9.28 2.34 -22.25
C PRO A 155 10.15 3.16 -21.27
N ASN A 156 10.32 4.46 -21.51
CA ASN A 156 11.09 5.35 -20.63
C ASN A 156 10.50 5.45 -19.23
N ILE A 157 9.16 5.54 -19.11
CA ILE A 157 8.47 5.56 -17.81
C ILE A 157 8.61 4.18 -17.14
N LEU A 158 8.48 3.10 -17.91
CA LEU A 158 8.64 1.76 -17.39
C LEU A 158 10.05 1.54 -16.80
N PHE A 159 11.11 1.94 -17.51
CA PHE A 159 12.47 1.87 -17.00
C PHE A 159 12.68 2.75 -15.76
N ALA A 160 12.10 3.94 -15.71
CA ALA A 160 12.16 4.80 -14.53
C ALA A 160 11.50 4.15 -13.30
N VAL A 161 10.36 3.49 -13.49
CA VAL A 161 9.66 2.76 -12.40
C VAL A 161 10.48 1.56 -11.92
N LEU A 162 11.09 0.80 -12.84
CA LEU A 162 11.97 -0.32 -12.48
C LEU A 162 13.21 0.15 -11.72
N ALA A 163 13.87 1.23 -12.20
CA ALA A 163 15.03 1.82 -11.53
C ALA A 163 14.66 2.31 -10.12
N PHE A 164 13.51 2.99 -9.96
CA PHE A 164 13.02 3.41 -8.65
C PHE A 164 12.76 2.23 -7.72
N GLY A 165 12.09 1.17 -8.20
CA GLY A 165 11.83 -0.03 -7.42
C GLY A 165 13.12 -0.73 -6.97
N PHE A 166 14.12 -0.80 -7.85
CA PHE A 166 15.45 -1.34 -7.52
C PHE A 166 16.15 -0.50 -6.46
N MET A 167 16.19 0.83 -6.62
CA MET A 167 16.80 1.74 -5.65
C MET A 167 16.10 1.67 -4.28
N TYR A 168 14.77 1.57 -4.27
CA TYR A 168 13.99 1.41 -3.04
C TYR A 168 14.41 0.13 -2.28
N MET A 169 14.55 -1.00 -2.98
CA MET A 169 15.02 -2.26 -2.38
C MET A 169 16.47 -2.17 -1.90
N VAL A 170 17.36 -1.54 -2.67
CA VAL A 170 18.75 -1.33 -2.28
C VAL A 170 18.84 -0.44 -1.02
N CYS A 171 18.04 0.62 -0.93
CA CYS A 171 17.98 1.46 0.27
C CYS A 171 17.51 0.68 1.49
N ILE A 172 16.44 -0.11 1.37
CA ILE A 172 15.97 -0.95 2.49
C ILE A 172 17.07 -1.91 2.92
N ALA A 173 17.67 -2.65 1.99
CA ALA A 173 18.70 -3.64 2.30
C ALA A 173 19.93 -3.00 2.97
N SER A 174 20.47 -1.92 2.40
CA SER A 174 21.66 -1.25 2.92
C SER A 174 21.41 -0.64 4.30
N MET A 175 20.28 0.06 4.49
CA MET A 175 19.96 0.67 5.78
C MET A 175 19.65 -0.39 6.86
N THR A 176 19.00 -1.48 6.50
CA THR A 176 18.79 -2.62 7.43
C THR A 176 20.13 -3.21 7.88
N LEU A 177 21.10 -3.40 6.98
CA LEU A 177 22.42 -3.88 7.32
C LEU A 177 23.18 -2.91 8.23
N ILE A 178 23.10 -1.59 7.95
CA ILE A 178 23.73 -0.58 8.80
C ILE A 178 23.14 -0.58 10.21
N LEU A 179 21.81 -0.64 10.34
CA LEU A 179 21.14 -0.70 11.65
C LEU A 179 21.45 -2.02 12.37
N SER A 180 21.48 -3.13 11.65
CA SER A 180 21.86 -4.43 12.25
C SER A 180 23.31 -4.43 12.73
N PHE A 181 24.23 -3.73 12.02
CA PHE A 181 25.60 -3.56 12.47
C PHE A 181 25.72 -2.78 13.80
N SER A 182 24.76 -1.91 14.11
CA SER A 182 24.70 -1.21 15.40
C SER A 182 24.21 -2.09 16.57
N GLY A 183 23.92 -3.37 16.32
CA GLY A 183 23.49 -4.36 17.34
C GLY A 183 21.97 -4.56 17.43
N LEU A 184 21.18 -3.94 16.55
CA LEU A 184 19.74 -4.20 16.47
C LEU A 184 19.45 -5.57 15.85
N GLU A 185 18.43 -6.24 16.37
CA GLU A 185 17.89 -7.45 15.77
C GLU A 185 17.42 -7.17 14.32
N ILE A 186 17.68 -8.09 13.40
CA ILE A 186 17.43 -7.88 11.96
C ILE A 186 15.96 -7.56 11.64
N ILE A 187 15.01 -8.15 12.35
CA ILE A 187 13.58 -7.88 12.18
C ILE A 187 13.27 -6.44 12.61
N THR A 188 13.76 -6.03 13.76
CA THR A 188 13.60 -4.67 14.28
C THR A 188 14.27 -3.64 13.37
N ALA A 189 15.48 -3.92 12.88
CA ALA A 189 16.17 -3.06 11.94
C ALA A 189 15.40 -2.93 10.62
N PHE A 190 14.91 -4.04 10.05
CA PHE A 190 14.12 -4.04 8.81
C PHE A 190 12.82 -3.26 8.96
N THR A 191 12.04 -3.52 9.99
CA THR A 191 10.74 -2.85 10.20
C THR A 191 10.92 -1.35 10.44
N ALA A 192 11.95 -0.96 11.22
CA ALA A 192 12.27 0.45 11.45
C ALA A 192 12.67 1.17 10.15
N VAL A 193 13.48 0.53 9.29
CA VAL A 193 13.86 1.10 7.99
C VAL A 193 12.65 1.25 7.09
N VAL A 194 11.81 0.22 6.97
CA VAL A 194 10.62 0.28 6.10
C VAL A 194 9.65 1.37 6.59
N ALA A 195 9.40 1.44 7.90
CA ALA A 195 8.55 2.48 8.48
C ALA A 195 9.12 3.88 8.20
N SER A 196 10.43 4.07 8.38
CA SER A 196 11.09 5.37 8.12
C SER A 196 11.06 5.79 6.65
N ILE A 197 11.31 4.87 5.72
CA ILE A 197 11.28 5.16 4.27
C ILE A 197 9.85 5.48 3.81
N ASN A 198 8.85 4.81 4.36
CA ASN A 198 7.44 5.03 4.02
C ASN A 198 6.83 6.21 4.78
N ASN A 199 7.55 6.75 5.78
CA ASN A 199 7.06 7.82 6.66
C ASN A 199 5.78 7.42 7.41
N THR A 200 5.81 6.23 8.03
CA THR A 200 4.68 5.63 8.75
C THR A 200 4.92 5.70 10.25
#